data_623a8a3b309618d63a4f9c5bae88d84d
#
_entry.id   623a8a3b309618d63a4f9c5bae88d84d
#
_cell.length_a   1.000
_cell.length_b   1.000
_cell.length_c   1.000
_cell.angle_alpha   90.00
_cell.angle_beta   90.00
_cell.angle_gamma   90.00
#
_symmetry.space_group_name_H-M   'P 1'
#
loop_
_entity.id
_entity.type
_entity.pdbx_description
1 polymer ?
#
loop_
_entity_poly.entity_id
_entity_poly.type
_entity_poly.pdbx_seq_one_letter_code
_entity_poly.pdbx_strand_id
1 'polypeptide(L)'
;MAMIQSFQSTELPDNIYKSFGTIIVDECHHIPAKTFSEVINKFHSYFLYGLTATPVRKNKDENLIFINIGDTIYEVVMQATEAYNKRLSINIRDTHFFAPFNSATDKFDTLLHILIHDTARNELIVNDIKKEVSAGRKVLVLTERKAHVEILNQYLKTN
;
A
#
# COMPACT_ATOMS: atom_id res chain seq x y z
N MET A 1 1.85 -15.73 10.18
CA MET A 1 2.12 -14.52 9.39
C MET A 1 2.54 -13.41 10.32
N ALA A 2 3.61 -12.68 10.02
CA ALA A 2 4.13 -11.60 10.86
C ALA A 2 4.65 -10.45 9.99
N MET A 3 4.75 -9.26 10.56
CA MET A 3 5.34 -8.10 9.88
C MET A 3 6.85 -8.07 10.13
N ILE A 4 7.65 -7.83 9.09
CA ILE A 4 9.11 -7.83 9.20
C ILE A 4 9.62 -6.80 10.21
N GLN A 5 8.95 -5.66 10.34
CA GLN A 5 9.29 -4.61 11.31
C GLN A 5 9.19 -5.08 12.77
N SER A 6 8.29 -6.03 13.05
CA SER A 6 8.15 -6.58 14.40
C SER A 6 9.39 -7.36 14.85
N PHE A 7 10.15 -7.90 13.89
CA PHE A 7 11.39 -8.63 14.19
C PHE A 7 12.61 -7.72 14.37
N GLN A 8 12.50 -6.43 14.06
CA GLN A 8 13.57 -5.46 14.33
C GLN A 8 13.61 -5.08 15.81
N SER A 9 12.43 -4.97 16.43
CA SER A 9 12.28 -4.50 17.82
C SER A 9 12.15 -5.63 18.84
N THR A 10 11.96 -6.87 18.39
CA THR A 10 11.72 -8.02 19.26
C THR A 10 12.70 -9.13 18.93
N GLU A 11 13.53 -9.52 19.88
CA GLU A 11 14.32 -10.74 19.79
C GLU A 11 13.45 -11.94 20.15
N LEU A 12 13.38 -12.89 19.23
CA LEU A 12 12.71 -14.16 19.46
C LEU A 12 13.69 -15.19 20.01
N PRO A 13 13.21 -16.18 20.73
CA PRO A 13 14.04 -17.34 21.11
C PRO A 13 14.66 -18.03 19.89
N ASP A 14 15.89 -18.50 20.01
CA ASP A 14 16.66 -19.13 18.93
C ASP A 14 15.94 -20.31 18.26
N ASN A 15 15.17 -21.06 19.02
CA ASN A 15 14.40 -22.19 18.51
C ASN A 15 13.37 -21.76 17.47
N ILE A 16 12.83 -20.53 17.56
CA ILE A 16 11.89 -19.99 16.59
C ILE A 16 12.60 -19.71 15.27
N TYR A 17 13.79 -19.09 15.30
CA TYR A 17 14.56 -18.82 14.07
C TYR A 17 14.99 -20.11 13.34
N LYS A 18 15.10 -21.22 14.04
CA LYS A 18 15.47 -22.54 13.50
C LYS A 18 14.27 -23.40 13.10
N SER A 19 13.04 -22.99 13.42
CA SER A 19 11.85 -23.82 13.21
C SER A 19 11.24 -23.73 11.83
N PHE A 20 11.66 -22.76 11.01
CA PHE A 20 11.10 -22.54 9.68
C PHE A 20 12.03 -23.01 8.57
N GLY A 21 11.61 -24.02 7.81
CA GLY A 21 12.35 -24.49 6.63
C GLY A 21 12.15 -23.59 5.40
N THR A 22 11.05 -22.87 5.35
CA THR A 22 10.70 -21.98 4.23
C THR A 22 10.20 -20.64 4.76
N ILE A 23 10.68 -19.55 4.14
CA ILE A 23 10.22 -18.20 4.37
C ILE A 23 9.69 -17.64 3.06
N ILE A 24 8.50 -17.03 3.12
CA ILE A 24 7.90 -16.31 2.01
C ILE A 24 7.72 -14.85 2.42
N VAL A 25 8.27 -13.94 1.63
CA VAL A 25 8.22 -12.49 1.87
C VAL A 25 7.30 -11.85 0.83
N ASP A 26 6.14 -11.39 1.28
CA ASP A 26 5.19 -10.69 0.42
C ASP A 26 5.59 -9.21 0.27
N GLU A 27 5.29 -8.62 -0.90
CA GLU A 27 5.66 -7.25 -1.28
C GLU A 27 7.15 -6.94 -1.00
N CYS A 28 8.02 -7.90 -1.33
CA CYS A 28 9.44 -7.86 -1.00
C CYS A 28 10.16 -6.62 -1.54
N HIS A 29 9.61 -5.97 -2.57
CA HIS A 29 10.13 -4.72 -3.13
C HIS A 29 9.96 -3.50 -2.21
N HIS A 30 9.09 -3.55 -1.21
CA HIS A 30 8.88 -2.44 -0.25
C HIS A 30 9.83 -2.48 0.94
N ILE A 31 10.53 -3.59 1.17
CA ILE A 31 11.36 -3.75 2.35
C ILE A 31 12.73 -3.09 2.11
N PRO A 32 13.18 -2.17 2.98
CA PRO A 32 14.53 -1.63 2.90
C PRO A 32 15.57 -2.76 3.00
N ALA A 33 16.58 -2.75 2.14
CA ALA A 33 17.59 -3.82 2.09
C ALA A 33 18.27 -4.08 3.43
N LYS A 34 18.56 -3.03 4.21
CA LYS A 34 19.14 -3.16 5.54
C LYS A 34 18.22 -3.92 6.48
N THR A 35 16.95 -3.52 6.56
CA THR A 35 15.93 -4.21 7.40
C THR A 35 15.77 -5.66 6.99
N PHE A 36 15.75 -5.92 5.67
CA PHE A 36 15.63 -7.26 5.13
C PHE A 36 16.79 -8.14 5.61
N SER A 37 18.03 -7.70 5.38
CA SER A 37 19.21 -8.46 5.76
C SER A 37 19.31 -8.69 7.27
N GLU A 38 19.01 -7.66 8.09
CA GLU A 38 19.04 -7.77 9.54
C GLU A 38 18.04 -8.78 10.10
N VAL A 39 16.88 -8.91 9.49
CA VAL A 39 15.84 -9.84 9.96
C VAL A 39 16.01 -11.22 9.36
N ILE A 40 16.15 -11.31 8.04
CA ILE A 40 16.15 -12.60 7.33
C ILE A 40 17.38 -13.43 7.68
N ASN A 41 18.55 -12.80 7.86
CA ASN A 41 19.77 -13.52 8.24
C ASN A 41 19.71 -14.16 9.65
N LYS A 42 18.73 -13.81 10.47
CA LYS A 42 18.52 -14.50 11.76
C LYS A 42 17.85 -15.86 11.59
N PHE A 43 17.16 -16.07 10.48
CA PHE A 43 16.45 -17.33 10.22
C PHE A 43 17.34 -18.35 9.52
N HIS A 44 17.26 -19.60 9.93
CA HIS A 44 17.98 -20.74 9.35
C HIS A 44 17.11 -21.49 8.34
N SER A 45 16.44 -20.77 7.44
CA SER A 45 15.57 -21.39 6.44
C SER A 45 16.38 -21.97 5.27
N TYR A 46 15.90 -23.10 4.73
CA TYR A 46 16.46 -23.71 3.51
C TYR A 46 15.99 -22.98 2.26
N PHE A 47 14.78 -22.43 2.29
CA PHE A 47 14.16 -21.77 1.14
C PHE A 47 13.67 -20.38 1.53
N LEU A 48 13.99 -19.40 0.66
CA LEU A 48 13.54 -18.02 0.78
C LEU A 48 12.92 -17.59 -0.54
N TYR A 49 11.67 -17.20 -0.50
CA TYR A 49 10.92 -16.71 -1.67
C TYR A 49 10.43 -15.29 -1.45
N GLY A 50 10.57 -14.44 -2.47
CA GLY A 50 9.97 -13.12 -2.52
C GLY A 50 8.79 -13.10 -3.49
N LEU A 51 7.69 -12.48 -3.08
CA LEU A 51 6.54 -12.21 -3.92
C LEU A 51 6.45 -10.72 -4.14
N THR A 52 6.20 -10.29 -5.38
CA THR A 52 5.99 -8.89 -5.74
C THR A 52 5.19 -8.77 -7.03
N ALA A 53 4.28 -7.78 -7.07
CA ALA A 53 3.59 -7.41 -8.30
C ALA A 53 4.41 -6.45 -9.17
N THR A 54 5.42 -5.80 -8.61
CA THR A 54 6.26 -4.80 -9.28
C THR A 54 7.74 -5.06 -8.97
N PRO A 55 8.41 -5.96 -9.71
CA PRO A 55 9.80 -6.30 -9.44
C PRO A 55 10.77 -5.14 -9.69
N VAL A 56 10.35 -4.16 -10.51
CA VAL A 56 11.19 -3.02 -10.91
C VAL A 56 10.91 -1.81 -10.01
N ARG A 57 11.92 -1.33 -9.29
CA ARG A 57 11.88 -0.05 -8.56
C ARG A 57 12.44 1.07 -9.44
N LYS A 58 11.87 2.29 -9.31
CA LYS A 58 12.35 3.51 -9.98
C LYS A 58 13.74 4.00 -9.51
N ASN A 59 14.25 3.47 -8.42
CA ASN A 59 15.55 3.85 -7.83
C ASN A 59 16.51 2.67 -7.90
N LYS A 60 17.80 2.95 -8.08
CA LYS A 60 18.92 2.00 -8.26
C LYS A 60 19.10 0.92 -7.18
N ASP A 61 18.20 0.82 -6.20
CA ASP A 61 18.18 -0.20 -5.13
C ASP A 61 17.58 -1.54 -5.57
N GLU A 62 17.22 -1.70 -6.86
CA GLU A 62 16.67 -2.94 -7.42
C GLU A 62 17.59 -4.14 -7.20
N ASN A 63 18.88 -3.92 -7.37
CA ASN A 63 19.89 -4.97 -7.21
C ASN A 63 19.93 -5.59 -5.81
N LEU A 64 19.49 -4.85 -4.78
CA LEU A 64 19.54 -5.32 -3.39
C LEU A 64 18.50 -6.40 -3.09
N ILE A 65 17.37 -6.39 -3.78
CA ILE A 65 16.35 -7.46 -3.66
C ILE A 65 16.89 -8.75 -4.27
N PHE A 66 17.45 -8.66 -5.47
CA PHE A 66 18.04 -9.80 -6.17
C PHE A 66 19.25 -10.38 -5.42
N ILE A 67 20.06 -9.53 -4.78
CA ILE A 67 21.19 -9.98 -3.94
C ILE A 67 20.69 -10.78 -2.72
N ASN A 68 19.59 -10.39 -2.11
CA ASN A 68 19.11 -11.02 -0.87
C ASN A 68 18.15 -12.20 -1.11
N ILE A 69 17.37 -12.19 -2.19
CA ILE A 69 16.34 -13.21 -2.46
C ILE A 69 16.76 -14.10 -3.63
N GLY A 70 17.44 -13.54 -4.63
CA GLY A 70 17.80 -14.22 -5.87
C GLY A 70 17.00 -13.72 -7.08
N ASP A 71 17.24 -14.34 -8.22
CA ASP A 71 16.61 -13.99 -9.50
C ASP A 71 15.13 -14.36 -9.54
N THR A 72 14.40 -13.72 -10.46
CA THR A 72 13.00 -14.06 -10.72
C THR A 72 12.89 -15.47 -11.28
N ILE A 73 12.26 -16.37 -10.53
CA ILE A 73 12.06 -17.76 -10.92
C ILE A 73 10.74 -18.01 -11.66
N TYR A 74 9.77 -17.13 -11.47
CA TYR A 74 8.47 -17.21 -12.11
C TYR A 74 7.79 -15.85 -12.21
N GLU A 75 7.19 -15.55 -13.36
CA GLU A 75 6.42 -14.33 -13.60
C GLU A 75 5.03 -14.68 -14.13
N VAL A 76 4.00 -14.10 -13.48
CA VAL A 76 2.62 -14.22 -13.96
C VAL A 76 2.36 -13.07 -14.93
N VAL A 77 2.39 -13.34 -16.21
CA VAL A 77 1.96 -12.37 -17.23
C VAL A 77 0.43 -12.36 -17.26
N MET A 78 -0.20 -11.39 -16.59
CA MET A 78 -1.63 -11.18 -16.78
C MET A 78 -1.90 -10.65 -18.19
N GLN A 79 -2.35 -11.53 -19.07
CA GLN A 79 -2.96 -11.05 -20.30
C GLN A 79 -4.26 -10.33 -19.90
N ALA A 80 -4.24 -9.00 -20.01
CA ALA A 80 -5.46 -8.21 -19.89
C ALA A 80 -6.41 -8.62 -21.02
N THR A 81 -7.28 -9.60 -20.74
CA THR A 81 -8.29 -10.00 -21.72
C THR A 81 -9.23 -8.82 -21.94
N GLU A 82 -9.69 -8.62 -23.20
CA GLU A 82 -10.66 -7.56 -23.52
C GLU A 82 -11.90 -7.59 -22.62
N ALA A 83 -12.27 -8.76 -22.11
CA ALA A 83 -13.35 -8.95 -21.14
C ALA A 83 -13.07 -8.30 -19.78
N TYR A 84 -11.80 -8.21 -19.33
CA TYR A 84 -11.43 -7.53 -18.09
C TYR A 84 -11.50 -6.01 -18.27
N ASN A 85 -10.96 -5.49 -19.37
CA ASN A 85 -10.96 -4.06 -19.68
C ASN A 85 -12.39 -3.49 -19.89
N LYS A 86 -13.32 -4.30 -20.41
CA LYS A 86 -14.74 -3.89 -20.59
C LYS A 86 -15.50 -3.76 -19.26
N ARG A 87 -14.99 -4.33 -18.15
CA ARG A 87 -15.64 -4.25 -16.81
C ARG A 87 -15.09 -3.12 -15.94
N LEU A 88 -14.00 -2.48 -16.35
CA LEU A 88 -13.36 -1.40 -15.60
C LEU A 88 -13.72 -0.07 -16.23
N SER A 89 -14.34 0.82 -15.46
CA SER A 89 -14.57 2.22 -15.82
C SER A 89 -13.86 3.12 -14.83
N ILE A 90 -12.99 3.98 -15.34
CA ILE A 90 -12.26 4.95 -14.51
C ILE A 90 -12.92 6.32 -14.71
N ASN A 91 -13.47 6.89 -13.63
CA ASN A 91 -14.04 8.22 -13.63
C ASN A 91 -13.19 9.15 -12.77
N ILE A 92 -12.54 10.12 -13.41
CA ILE A 92 -11.79 11.16 -12.72
C ILE A 92 -12.77 12.27 -12.33
N ARG A 93 -12.76 12.67 -11.05
CA ARG A 93 -13.59 13.75 -10.52
C ARG A 93 -12.72 14.94 -10.14
N ASP A 94 -13.00 16.08 -10.72
CA ASP A 94 -12.39 17.34 -10.30
C ASP A 94 -13.06 17.82 -9.02
N THR A 95 -12.25 18.10 -8.00
CA THR A 95 -12.73 18.56 -6.68
C THR A 95 -12.65 20.07 -6.53
N HIS A 96 -12.08 20.79 -7.52
CA HIS A 96 -11.81 22.24 -7.48
C HIS A 96 -11.09 22.69 -6.20
N PHE A 97 -10.37 21.75 -5.55
CA PHE A 97 -9.61 22.06 -4.35
C PHE A 97 -8.49 23.05 -4.67
N PHE A 98 -8.46 24.13 -3.93
CA PHE A 98 -7.40 25.11 -4.00
C PHE A 98 -6.87 25.43 -2.60
N ALA A 99 -5.58 25.31 -2.42
CA ALA A 99 -4.89 25.76 -1.21
C ALA A 99 -3.63 26.54 -1.62
N PRO A 100 -3.32 27.67 -1.00
CA PRO A 100 -2.04 28.33 -1.18
C PRO A 100 -0.95 27.43 -0.60
N PHE A 101 -0.15 26.84 -1.48
CA PHE A 101 0.92 25.92 -1.09
C PHE A 101 2.19 26.26 -1.87
N ASN A 102 3.29 26.47 -1.12
CA ASN A 102 4.60 26.67 -1.69
C ASN A 102 5.46 25.46 -1.40
N SER A 103 5.78 24.67 -2.43
CA SER A 103 6.56 23.43 -2.30
C SER A 103 7.98 23.63 -1.76
N ALA A 104 8.52 24.86 -1.78
CA ALA A 104 9.83 25.17 -1.26
C ALA A 104 9.84 25.43 0.26
N THR A 105 8.71 25.91 0.81
CA THR A 105 8.62 26.33 2.22
C THR A 105 7.65 25.50 3.04
N ASP A 106 6.60 24.95 2.41
CA ASP A 106 5.51 24.31 3.10
C ASP A 106 5.70 22.80 3.14
N LYS A 107 5.34 22.19 4.27
CA LYS A 107 5.37 20.74 4.40
C LYS A 107 4.18 20.13 3.67
N PHE A 108 4.42 19.13 2.85
CA PHE A 108 3.36 18.38 2.14
C PHE A 108 2.30 17.81 3.10
N ASP A 109 2.70 17.45 4.32
CA ASP A 109 1.80 17.00 5.37
C ASP A 109 0.74 18.04 5.76
N THR A 110 1.09 19.33 5.75
CA THR A 110 0.15 20.43 6.00
C THR A 110 -0.90 20.49 4.88
N LEU A 111 -0.48 20.36 3.62
CA LEU A 111 -1.42 20.33 2.49
C LEU A 111 -2.40 19.15 2.61
N LEU A 112 -1.89 17.97 2.94
CA LEU A 112 -2.74 16.79 3.14
C LEU A 112 -3.71 17.00 4.31
N HIS A 113 -3.29 17.67 5.38
CA HIS A 113 -4.17 17.98 6.50
C HIS A 113 -5.30 18.92 6.08
N ILE A 114 -5.02 19.94 5.29
CA ILE A 114 -6.05 20.84 4.74
C ILE A 114 -7.00 20.06 3.83
N LEU A 115 -6.45 19.22 2.96
CA LEU A 115 -7.20 18.46 1.98
C LEU A 115 -8.24 17.52 2.60
N ILE A 116 -7.93 16.84 3.72
CA ILE A 116 -8.88 15.93 4.37
C ILE A 116 -10.03 16.67 5.05
N HIS A 117 -9.88 17.98 5.34
CA HIS A 117 -10.93 18.82 5.95
C HIS A 117 -11.71 19.65 4.92
N ASP A 118 -11.38 19.56 3.64
CA ASP A 118 -12.11 20.27 2.59
C ASP A 118 -13.55 19.77 2.49
N THR A 119 -14.50 20.62 2.85
CA THR A 119 -15.93 20.31 2.93
C THR A 119 -16.50 19.94 1.58
N ALA A 120 -16.22 20.74 0.54
CA ALA A 120 -16.78 20.53 -0.78
C ALA A 120 -16.29 19.19 -1.39
N ARG A 121 -15.02 18.86 -1.20
CA ARG A 121 -14.46 17.59 -1.60
C ARG A 121 -15.08 16.42 -0.84
N ASN A 122 -15.24 16.54 0.47
CA ASN A 122 -15.82 15.49 1.29
C ASN A 122 -17.30 15.25 0.96
N GLU A 123 -18.07 16.29 0.71
CA GLU A 123 -19.46 16.18 0.23
C GLU A 123 -19.53 15.49 -1.14
N LEU A 124 -18.66 15.84 -2.08
CA LEU A 124 -18.57 15.17 -3.38
C LEU A 124 -18.33 13.67 -3.22
N ILE A 125 -17.35 13.28 -2.39
CA ILE A 125 -17.02 11.88 -2.13
C ILE A 125 -18.23 11.14 -1.52
N VAL A 126 -18.86 11.73 -0.51
CA VAL A 126 -20.01 11.14 0.17
C VAL A 126 -21.21 10.98 -0.76
N ASN A 127 -21.48 11.97 -1.61
CA ASN A 127 -22.55 11.89 -2.61
C ASN A 127 -22.28 10.79 -3.64
N ASP A 128 -21.04 10.63 -4.10
CA ASP A 128 -20.66 9.54 -4.99
C ASP A 128 -20.84 8.17 -4.30
N ILE A 129 -20.42 8.04 -3.03
CA ILE A 129 -20.63 6.82 -2.24
C ILE A 129 -22.13 6.47 -2.14
N LYS A 130 -22.97 7.43 -1.76
CA LYS A 130 -24.41 7.23 -1.61
C LYS A 130 -25.07 6.82 -2.91
N LYS A 131 -24.69 7.48 -4.02
CA LYS A 131 -25.19 7.14 -5.36
C LYS A 131 -24.89 5.69 -5.72
N GLU A 132 -23.64 5.25 -5.49
CA GLU A 132 -23.24 3.88 -5.83
C GLU A 132 -23.91 2.85 -4.92
N VAL A 133 -24.03 3.12 -3.61
CA VAL A 133 -24.74 2.26 -2.66
C VAL A 133 -26.22 2.16 -3.01
N SER A 134 -26.88 3.28 -3.36
CA SER A 134 -28.29 3.30 -3.78
C SER A 134 -28.53 2.52 -5.07
N ALA A 135 -27.51 2.41 -5.93
CA ALA A 135 -27.53 1.55 -7.12
C ALA A 135 -27.26 0.06 -6.81
N GLY A 136 -27.18 -0.33 -5.54
CA GLY A 136 -26.91 -1.70 -5.09
C GLY A 136 -25.46 -2.15 -5.21
N ARG A 137 -24.52 -1.22 -5.42
CA ARG A 137 -23.10 -1.53 -5.57
C ARG A 137 -22.39 -1.57 -4.22
N LYS A 138 -21.38 -2.44 -4.12
CA LYS A 138 -20.46 -2.43 -2.97
C LYS A 138 -19.39 -1.38 -3.23
N VAL A 139 -19.16 -0.51 -2.25
CA VAL A 139 -18.19 0.60 -2.35
C VAL A 139 -17.03 0.36 -1.41
N LEU A 140 -15.81 0.47 -1.93
CA LEU A 140 -14.57 0.50 -1.14
C LEU A 140 -13.97 1.89 -1.28
N VAL A 141 -13.75 2.57 -0.16
CA VAL A 141 -13.11 3.90 -0.11
C VAL A 141 -11.70 3.75 0.44
N LEU A 142 -10.71 4.19 -0.32
CA LEU A 142 -9.31 4.17 0.09
C LEU A 142 -8.82 5.59 0.34
N THR A 143 -8.13 5.79 1.45
CA THR A 143 -7.50 7.05 1.82
C THR A 143 -6.24 6.80 2.63
N GLU A 144 -5.26 7.68 2.53
CA GLU A 144 -3.98 7.57 3.26
C GLU A 144 -4.07 7.92 4.74
N ARG A 145 -5.09 8.70 5.15
CA ARG A 145 -5.19 9.23 6.51
C ARG A 145 -6.34 8.63 7.29
N LYS A 146 -6.04 8.08 8.48
CA LYS A 146 -7.06 7.58 9.40
C LYS A 146 -8.10 8.65 9.76
N ALA A 147 -7.64 9.89 10.03
CA ALA A 147 -8.53 11.02 10.30
C ALA A 147 -9.53 11.27 9.15
N HIS A 148 -9.14 11.07 7.90
CA HIS A 148 -10.05 11.23 6.76
C HIS A 148 -11.15 10.15 6.75
N VAL A 149 -10.84 8.93 7.18
CA VAL A 149 -11.87 7.88 7.34
C VAL A 149 -12.92 8.29 8.37
N GLU A 150 -12.47 8.85 9.49
CA GLU A 150 -13.36 9.33 10.55
C GLU A 150 -14.26 10.49 10.08
N ILE A 151 -13.68 11.45 9.36
CA ILE A 151 -14.41 12.58 8.78
C ILE A 151 -15.47 12.07 7.79
N LEU A 152 -15.10 11.24 6.82
CA LEU A 152 -16.06 10.70 5.85
C LEU A 152 -17.18 9.88 6.52
N ASN A 153 -16.85 9.14 7.58
CA ASN A 153 -17.84 8.38 8.34
C ASN A 153 -18.83 9.32 9.07
N GLN A 154 -18.37 10.47 9.58
CA GLN A 154 -19.26 11.49 10.14
C GLN A 154 -20.22 12.05 9.09
N TYR A 155 -19.69 12.45 7.92
CA TYR A 155 -20.53 12.95 6.81
C TYR A 155 -21.56 11.92 6.34
N LEU A 156 -21.21 10.63 6.31
CA LEU A 156 -22.12 9.55 5.94
C LEU A 156 -23.24 9.33 6.97
N LYS A 157 -23.01 9.64 8.26
CA LYS A 157 -24.00 9.51 9.34
C LYS A 157 -24.92 10.72 9.46
N THR A 158 -24.42 11.89 9.13
CA THR A 158 -25.14 13.17 9.35
C THR A 158 -26.08 13.52 8.20
N ASN A 159 -25.84 13.01 7.05
CA ASN A 159 -26.62 13.19 5.82
C ASN A 159 -27.32 11.90 5.38
#